data_0eef3ad06ec6516c23b2ddab1bf59d26
#
_entry.id   0eef3ad06ec6516c23b2ddab1bf59d26
#
_cell.length_a   1.000
_cell.length_b   1.000
_cell.length_c   1.000
_cell.angle_alpha   90.00
_cell.angle_beta   90.00
_cell.angle_gamma   90.00
#
_symmetry.space_group_name_H-M   'P 1'
#
loop_
_entity.id
_entity.type
_entity.pdbx_description
1 polymer ?
#
loop_
_entity_poly.entity_id
_entity_poly.type
_entity_poly.pdbx_seq_one_letter_code
_entity_poly.pdbx_strand_id
1 'polypeptide(L)'
;IIRCVKDAQIETETIILEPIASGLSCLNQTQKEEGVLLLDIGGGTSDMVIFYEGNPVFTKVIPIGGKTITRDIATTCNISYEMAETLKTQCGTCIVEKSNKDHHINFPVSGGDSRQISEPYLAEIIFCRINQMLQFVQQTLQKSKYANIVKSVVITGGGAQLKHLEELCR
;
A
#
# COMPACT_ATOMS: atom_id res chain seq x y z
N ILE A 1 24.60 5.17 -3.36
CA ILE A 1 23.74 5.51 -4.50
C ILE A 1 24.54 6.34 -5.53
N ILE A 2 25.03 7.57 -5.18
CA ILE A 2 25.75 8.46 -6.11
C ILE A 2 26.92 7.74 -6.77
N ARG A 3 27.72 6.97 -6.00
CA ARG A 3 28.84 6.21 -6.56
C ARG A 3 28.40 5.18 -7.61
N CYS A 4 27.33 4.43 -7.34
CA CYS A 4 26.83 3.44 -8.30
C CYS A 4 26.32 4.08 -9.60
N VAL A 5 25.66 5.25 -9.49
CA VAL A 5 25.20 6.01 -10.65
C VAL A 5 26.39 6.55 -11.46
N LYS A 6 27.42 7.05 -10.77
CA LYS A 6 28.65 7.54 -11.40
C LYS A 6 29.43 6.40 -12.08
N ASP A 7 29.49 5.21 -11.44
CA ASP A 7 30.15 4.03 -12.01
C ASP A 7 29.43 3.57 -13.30
N ALA A 8 28.13 3.86 -13.43
CA ALA A 8 27.35 3.66 -14.66
C ALA A 8 27.50 4.81 -15.69
N GLN A 9 28.43 5.74 -15.46
CA GLN A 9 28.71 6.91 -16.33
C GLN A 9 27.50 7.86 -16.48
N ILE A 10 26.66 7.95 -15.44
CA ILE A 10 25.51 8.87 -15.39
C ILE A 10 25.83 9.97 -14.37
N GLU A 11 25.60 11.23 -14.76
CA GLU A 11 25.70 12.35 -13.85
C GLU A 11 24.44 12.48 -13.00
N THR A 12 24.63 12.78 -11.71
CA THR A 12 23.52 12.97 -10.75
C THR A 12 23.44 14.46 -10.42
N GLU A 13 22.38 15.12 -10.85
CA GLU A 13 22.16 16.54 -10.54
C GLU A 13 21.65 16.73 -9.10
N THR A 14 20.71 15.89 -8.67
CA THR A 14 20.13 15.98 -7.32
C THR A 14 19.64 14.63 -6.84
N ILE A 15 19.43 14.52 -5.53
CA ILE A 15 18.80 13.37 -4.86
C ILE A 15 17.57 13.86 -4.13
N ILE A 16 16.46 13.20 -4.38
CA ILE A 16 15.17 13.48 -3.74
C ILE A 16 14.71 12.22 -2.99
N LEU A 17 14.11 12.37 -1.82
CA LEU A 17 13.46 11.27 -1.11
C LEU A 17 12.21 10.82 -1.88
N GLU A 18 12.04 9.50 -2.01
CA GLU A 18 10.92 8.90 -2.75
C GLU A 18 9.55 9.48 -2.36
N PRO A 19 9.15 9.57 -1.06
CA PRO A 19 7.85 10.12 -0.70
C PRO A 19 7.66 11.59 -1.10
N ILE A 20 8.75 12.37 -1.18
CA ILE A 20 8.69 13.75 -1.67
C ILE A 20 8.46 13.77 -3.18
N ALA A 21 9.15 12.91 -3.93
CA ALA A 21 8.96 12.79 -5.37
C ALA A 21 7.54 12.33 -5.71
N SER A 22 7.00 11.34 -4.98
CA SER A 22 5.60 10.90 -5.09
C SER A 22 4.62 12.06 -4.81
N GLY A 23 4.89 12.87 -3.78
CA GLY A 23 4.09 14.06 -3.46
C GLY A 23 4.11 15.13 -4.54
N LEU A 24 5.25 15.34 -5.20
CA LEU A 24 5.37 16.29 -6.30
C LEU A 24 4.57 15.86 -7.54
N SER A 25 4.44 14.55 -7.77
CA SER A 25 3.73 13.99 -8.93
C SER A 25 2.23 13.78 -8.70
N CYS A 26 1.81 13.46 -7.48
CA CYS A 26 0.44 13.05 -7.16
C CYS A 26 -0.43 14.15 -6.58
N LEU A 27 0.17 15.20 -5.97
CA LEU A 27 -0.54 16.24 -5.25
C LEU A 27 -0.60 17.56 -6.03
N ASN A 28 -1.76 18.19 -6.03
CA ASN A 28 -1.89 19.55 -6.54
C ASN A 28 -1.40 20.59 -5.51
N GLN A 29 -1.24 21.85 -5.95
CA GLN A 29 -0.71 22.91 -5.10
C GLN A 29 -1.62 23.22 -3.90
N THR A 30 -2.95 23.26 -4.11
CA THR A 30 -3.92 23.51 -3.04
C THR A 30 -3.81 22.47 -1.93
N GLN A 31 -3.72 21.18 -2.27
CA GLN A 31 -3.54 20.10 -1.29
C GLN A 31 -2.27 20.30 -0.47
N LYS A 32 -1.15 20.66 -1.12
CA LYS A 32 0.13 20.88 -0.42
C LYS A 32 0.07 22.08 0.52
N GLU A 33 -0.65 23.14 0.14
CA GLU A 33 -0.82 24.34 0.97
C GLU A 33 -1.71 24.09 2.18
N GLU A 34 -2.83 23.39 1.99
CA GLU A 34 -3.86 23.25 3.02
C GLU A 34 -3.57 22.20 4.09
N GLY A 35 -2.71 21.24 3.78
CA GLY A 35 -2.36 20.11 4.64
C GLY A 35 -2.92 18.78 4.14
N VAL A 36 -2.02 17.95 3.61
CA VAL A 36 -2.34 16.64 3.06
C VAL A 36 -1.35 15.58 3.54
N LEU A 37 -1.88 14.41 3.87
CA LEU A 37 -1.09 13.20 4.05
C LEU A 37 -1.12 12.40 2.75
N LEU A 38 0.02 12.15 2.16
CA LEU A 38 0.18 11.17 1.08
C LEU A 38 0.68 9.86 1.67
N LEU A 39 0.01 8.77 1.32
CA LEU A 39 0.40 7.39 1.64
C LEU A 39 0.71 6.65 0.35
N ASP A 40 1.97 6.38 0.09
CA ASP A 40 2.44 5.60 -1.06
C ASP A 40 2.61 4.14 -0.63
N ILE A 41 1.73 3.26 -1.11
CA ILE A 41 1.72 1.84 -0.74
C ILE A 41 2.49 1.07 -1.81
N GLY A 42 3.78 0.90 -1.56
CA GLY A 42 4.68 0.13 -2.42
C GLY A 42 4.60 -1.39 -2.20
N GLY A 43 5.53 -2.12 -2.83
CA GLY A 43 5.63 -3.56 -2.67
C GLY A 43 6.16 -4.00 -1.31
N GLY A 44 7.25 -3.40 -0.83
CA GLY A 44 7.91 -3.75 0.44
C GLY A 44 7.53 -2.86 1.61
N THR A 45 7.35 -1.59 1.35
CA THR A 45 7.08 -0.53 2.32
C THR A 45 5.86 0.27 1.92
N SER A 46 5.35 1.04 2.88
CA SER A 46 4.44 2.15 2.61
C SER A 46 5.06 3.42 3.15
N ASP A 47 5.14 4.43 2.31
CA ASP A 47 5.80 5.69 2.59
C ASP A 47 4.75 6.76 2.87
N MET A 48 4.91 7.43 4.01
CA MET A 48 4.01 8.46 4.50
C MET A 48 4.72 9.81 4.44
N VAL A 49 4.11 10.81 3.81
CA VAL A 49 4.58 12.19 3.83
C VAL A 49 3.43 13.15 4.09
N ILE A 50 3.68 14.17 4.90
CA ILE A 50 2.72 15.26 5.14
C ILE A 50 3.28 16.52 4.50
N PHE A 51 2.47 17.15 3.64
CA PHE A 51 2.72 18.47 3.11
C PHE A 51 1.84 19.50 3.80
N TYR A 52 2.40 20.65 4.08
CA TYR A 52 1.71 21.80 4.64
C TYR A 52 2.45 23.08 4.25
N GLU A 53 1.70 24.14 3.91
CA GLU A 53 2.26 25.42 3.39
C GLU A 53 3.24 25.19 2.24
N GLY A 54 2.88 24.29 1.32
CA GLY A 54 3.66 23.95 0.13
C GLY A 54 4.87 23.04 0.39
N ASN A 55 5.22 22.74 1.65
CA ASN A 55 6.46 22.05 2.02
C ASN A 55 6.20 20.65 2.63
N PRO A 56 7.10 19.67 2.40
CA PRO A 56 7.07 18.43 3.15
C PRO A 56 7.53 18.68 4.58
N VAL A 57 6.64 18.47 5.56
CA VAL A 57 6.90 18.75 6.98
C VAL A 57 7.13 17.48 7.81
N PHE A 58 6.76 16.32 7.29
CA PHE A 58 6.94 15.04 7.97
C PHE A 58 7.05 13.90 6.96
N THR A 59 7.96 12.95 7.22
CA THR A 59 8.06 11.70 6.45
C THR A 59 8.24 10.53 7.38
N LYS A 60 7.66 9.38 7.02
CA LYS A 60 7.81 8.12 7.77
C LYS A 60 7.69 6.93 6.82
N VAL A 61 8.55 5.94 6.98
CA VAL A 61 8.45 4.65 6.29
C VAL A 61 7.80 3.63 7.22
N ILE A 62 6.83 2.89 6.70
CA ILE A 62 6.14 1.79 7.36
C ILE A 62 6.59 0.50 6.66
N PRO A 63 7.15 -0.50 7.38
CA PRO A 63 7.70 -1.72 6.77
C PRO A 63 6.59 -2.75 6.44
N ILE A 64 5.48 -2.27 5.87
CA ILE A 64 4.34 -3.06 5.39
C ILE A 64 4.01 -2.56 3.99
N GLY A 65 3.93 -3.48 3.02
CA GLY A 65 3.53 -3.19 1.65
C GLY A 65 2.82 -4.37 1.02
N GLY A 66 2.54 -4.31 -0.28
CA GLY A 66 1.79 -5.32 -1.01
C GLY A 66 2.35 -6.73 -0.91
N LYS A 67 3.69 -6.88 -0.84
CA LYS A 67 4.37 -8.18 -0.67
C LYS A 67 4.07 -8.85 0.68
N THR A 68 3.76 -8.07 1.71
CA THR A 68 3.38 -8.62 3.02
C THR A 68 2.01 -9.28 2.92
N ILE A 69 1.06 -8.65 2.23
CA ILE A 69 -0.27 -9.22 1.96
C ILE A 69 -0.13 -10.52 1.16
N THR A 70 0.68 -10.51 0.11
CA THR A 70 0.93 -11.71 -0.72
C THR A 70 1.50 -12.86 0.11
N ARG A 71 2.42 -12.56 1.02
CA ARG A 71 3.00 -13.57 1.92
C ARG A 71 1.96 -14.14 2.89
N ASP A 72 1.07 -13.31 3.41
CA ASP A 72 -0.01 -13.76 4.29
C ASP A 72 -0.95 -14.71 3.55
N ILE A 73 -1.35 -14.38 2.32
CA ILE A 73 -2.16 -15.26 1.47
C ILE A 73 -1.42 -16.56 1.20
N ALA A 74 -0.15 -16.49 0.77
CA ALA A 74 0.66 -17.69 0.47
C ALA A 74 0.76 -18.63 1.67
N THR A 75 1.01 -18.08 2.86
CA THR A 75 1.15 -18.85 4.10
C THR A 75 -0.19 -19.44 4.55
N THR A 76 -1.24 -18.63 4.57
CA THR A 76 -2.56 -19.03 5.06
C THR A 76 -3.21 -20.08 4.15
N CYS A 77 -3.06 -19.92 2.83
CA CYS A 77 -3.62 -20.84 1.84
C CYS A 77 -2.68 -22.03 1.52
N ASN A 78 -1.44 -21.99 2.01
CA ASN A 78 -0.37 -22.95 1.68
C ASN A 78 -0.18 -23.12 0.17
N ILE A 79 0.10 -21.99 -0.52
CA ILE A 79 0.29 -21.90 -1.97
C ILE A 79 1.58 -21.14 -2.30
N SER A 80 2.01 -21.19 -3.58
CA SER A 80 3.18 -20.46 -4.02
C SER A 80 2.95 -18.95 -3.93
N TYR A 81 4.05 -18.20 -3.82
CA TYR A 81 4.01 -16.74 -3.76
C TYR A 81 3.38 -16.13 -5.03
N GLU A 82 3.71 -16.69 -6.21
CA GLU A 82 3.18 -16.25 -7.50
C GLU A 82 1.66 -16.43 -7.58
N MET A 83 1.15 -17.59 -7.08
CA MET A 83 -0.28 -17.84 -7.03
C MET A 83 -0.98 -16.89 -6.05
N ALA A 84 -0.38 -16.64 -4.89
CA ALA A 84 -0.90 -15.70 -3.91
C ALA A 84 -0.96 -14.26 -4.47
N GLU A 85 0.06 -13.85 -5.24
CA GLU A 85 0.06 -12.55 -5.92
C GLU A 85 -1.05 -12.45 -6.97
N THR A 86 -1.26 -13.52 -7.73
CA THR A 86 -2.36 -13.61 -8.71
C THR A 86 -3.71 -13.50 -8.02
N LEU A 87 -3.95 -14.24 -6.94
CA LEU A 87 -5.20 -14.16 -6.16
C LEU A 87 -5.43 -12.75 -5.61
N LYS A 88 -4.41 -12.15 -5.02
CA LYS A 88 -4.48 -10.78 -4.49
C LYS A 88 -4.86 -9.75 -5.56
N THR A 89 -4.21 -9.81 -6.72
CA THR A 89 -4.37 -8.78 -7.76
C THR A 89 -5.63 -8.95 -8.59
N GLN A 90 -6.07 -10.19 -8.84
CA GLN A 90 -7.24 -10.47 -9.68
C GLN A 90 -8.54 -10.54 -8.88
N CYS A 91 -8.51 -11.14 -7.69
CA CYS A 91 -9.70 -11.46 -6.92
C CYS A 91 -9.78 -10.72 -5.57
N GLY A 92 -8.66 -10.08 -5.14
CA GLY A 92 -8.57 -9.47 -3.81
C GLY A 92 -9.46 -8.24 -3.66
N THR A 93 -10.11 -8.15 -2.51
CA THR A 93 -10.79 -6.95 -2.00
C THR A 93 -10.42 -6.72 -0.55
N CYS A 94 -10.41 -5.48 -0.08
CA CYS A 94 -10.12 -5.16 1.31
C CYS A 94 -11.36 -4.89 2.17
N ILE A 95 -12.57 -5.09 1.64
CA ILE A 95 -13.84 -5.02 2.38
C ILE A 95 -14.56 -6.37 2.26
N VAL A 96 -14.65 -7.09 3.39
CA VAL A 96 -15.21 -8.46 3.43
C VAL A 96 -16.69 -8.47 3.00
N GLU A 97 -17.46 -7.49 3.43
CA GLU A 97 -18.89 -7.37 3.14
C GLU A 97 -19.19 -7.17 1.63
N LYS A 98 -18.18 -6.74 0.86
CA LYS A 98 -18.28 -6.53 -0.59
C LYS A 98 -17.84 -7.74 -1.40
N SER A 99 -17.35 -8.79 -0.75
CA SER A 99 -17.03 -10.05 -1.39
C SER A 99 -18.30 -10.87 -1.67
N ASN A 100 -18.27 -11.66 -2.73
CA ASN A 100 -19.39 -12.55 -3.05
C ASN A 100 -19.33 -13.81 -2.18
N LYS A 101 -20.31 -14.00 -1.30
CA LYS A 101 -20.34 -15.10 -0.33
C LYS A 101 -20.42 -16.49 -0.99
N ASP A 102 -21.00 -16.57 -2.17
CA ASP A 102 -21.19 -17.82 -2.90
C ASP A 102 -20.07 -18.07 -3.92
N HIS A 103 -19.14 -17.12 -4.09
CA HIS A 103 -18.06 -17.25 -5.04
C HIS A 103 -16.86 -17.96 -4.42
N HIS A 104 -16.44 -19.04 -5.08
CA HIS A 104 -15.26 -19.81 -4.76
C HIS A 104 -14.25 -19.70 -5.89
N ILE A 105 -13.04 -19.28 -5.54
CA ILE A 105 -11.93 -19.10 -6.47
C ILE A 105 -11.15 -20.41 -6.54
N ASN A 106 -11.11 -21.03 -7.72
CA ASN A 106 -10.32 -22.23 -7.97
C ASN A 106 -8.90 -21.84 -8.36
N PHE A 107 -7.91 -22.51 -7.82
CA PHE A 107 -6.52 -22.33 -8.19
C PHE A 107 -5.75 -23.67 -8.17
N PRO A 108 -4.79 -23.85 -9.09
CA PRO A 108 -3.95 -25.04 -9.11
C PRO A 108 -2.96 -25.07 -7.96
N VAL A 109 -2.69 -26.25 -7.42
CA VAL A 109 -1.61 -26.50 -6.45
C VAL A 109 -0.60 -27.50 -7.00
N SER A 110 0.58 -27.55 -6.37
CA SER A 110 1.62 -28.52 -6.76
C SER A 110 1.08 -29.94 -6.61
N GLY A 111 1.23 -30.76 -7.67
CA GLY A 111 0.71 -32.14 -7.69
C GLY A 111 -0.45 -32.38 -8.66
N GLY A 112 -0.94 -31.33 -9.35
CA GLY A 112 -2.01 -31.44 -10.33
C GLY A 112 -3.43 -31.35 -9.75
N ASP A 113 -3.56 -31.19 -8.43
CA ASP A 113 -4.84 -30.95 -7.77
C ASP A 113 -5.27 -29.49 -7.90
N SER A 114 -6.57 -29.23 -7.77
CA SER A 114 -7.10 -27.87 -7.60
C SER A 114 -7.62 -27.69 -6.18
N ARG A 115 -7.43 -26.50 -5.63
CA ARG A 115 -8.03 -26.09 -4.37
C ARG A 115 -8.97 -24.90 -4.59
N GLN A 116 -9.80 -24.68 -3.60
CA GLN A 116 -10.74 -23.56 -3.58
C GLN A 116 -10.52 -22.68 -2.36
N ILE A 117 -10.68 -21.38 -2.53
CA ILE A 117 -10.81 -20.42 -1.45
C ILE A 117 -12.10 -19.62 -1.67
N SER A 118 -12.86 -19.37 -0.61
CA SER A 118 -13.99 -18.45 -0.75
C SER A 118 -13.50 -17.00 -0.86
N GLU A 119 -14.19 -16.20 -1.65
CA GLU A 119 -13.83 -14.79 -1.81
C GLU A 119 -13.85 -14.01 -0.48
N PRO A 120 -14.83 -14.23 0.44
CA PRO A 120 -14.81 -13.60 1.76
C PRO A 120 -13.57 -13.95 2.59
N TYR A 121 -13.12 -15.20 2.54
CA TYR A 121 -11.94 -15.60 3.30
C TYR A 121 -10.65 -14.96 2.75
N LEU A 122 -10.53 -14.86 1.43
CA LEU A 122 -9.43 -14.11 0.81
C LEU A 122 -9.48 -12.62 1.22
N ALA A 123 -10.68 -12.03 1.20
CA ALA A 123 -10.89 -10.64 1.63
C ALA A 123 -10.51 -10.42 3.10
N GLU A 124 -10.82 -11.37 3.98
CA GLU A 124 -10.45 -11.30 5.40
C GLU A 124 -8.94 -11.28 5.62
N ILE A 125 -8.20 -12.15 4.91
CA ILE A 125 -6.72 -12.17 4.97
C ILE A 125 -6.16 -10.79 4.55
N ILE A 126 -6.66 -10.24 3.45
CA ILE A 126 -6.23 -8.94 2.93
C ILE A 126 -6.59 -7.82 3.91
N PHE A 127 -7.84 -7.80 4.39
CA PHE A 127 -8.35 -6.81 5.34
C PHE A 127 -7.50 -6.76 6.61
N CYS A 128 -7.18 -7.91 7.22
CA CYS A 128 -6.36 -7.97 8.43
C CYS A 128 -5.02 -7.23 8.26
N ARG A 129 -4.35 -7.42 7.13
CA ARG A 129 -3.05 -6.76 6.88
C ARG A 129 -3.20 -5.28 6.56
N ILE A 130 -4.18 -4.92 5.74
CA ILE A 130 -4.46 -3.51 5.41
C ILE A 130 -4.87 -2.75 6.67
N ASN A 131 -5.75 -3.31 7.50
CA ASN A 131 -6.16 -2.70 8.76
C ASN A 131 -4.97 -2.46 9.70
N GLN A 132 -4.06 -3.44 9.81
CA GLN A 132 -2.83 -3.26 10.58
C GLN A 132 -2.00 -2.09 10.04
N MET A 133 -1.82 -1.99 8.74
CA MET A 133 -1.08 -0.89 8.10
C MET A 133 -1.74 0.46 8.40
N LEU A 134 -3.06 0.56 8.23
CA LEU A 134 -3.81 1.80 8.50
C LEU A 134 -3.76 2.19 9.97
N GLN A 135 -3.79 1.24 10.90
CA GLN A 135 -3.57 1.50 12.32
C GLN A 135 -2.18 2.09 12.59
N PHE A 136 -1.14 1.60 11.92
CA PHE A 136 0.20 2.19 12.01
C PHE A 136 0.24 3.63 11.48
N VAL A 137 -0.42 3.89 10.35
CA VAL A 137 -0.54 5.25 9.79
C VAL A 137 -1.23 6.16 10.81
N GLN A 138 -2.38 5.73 11.32
CA GLN A 138 -3.17 6.50 12.30
C GLN A 138 -2.37 6.81 13.58
N GLN A 139 -1.73 5.79 14.16
CA GLN A 139 -0.91 5.96 15.37
C GLN A 139 0.30 6.89 15.11
N THR A 140 0.93 6.76 13.93
CA THR A 140 2.05 7.62 13.54
C THR A 140 1.59 9.06 13.38
N LEU A 141 0.46 9.28 12.73
CA LEU A 141 -0.13 10.61 12.56
C LEU A 141 -0.49 11.23 13.92
N GLN A 142 -1.16 10.48 14.81
CA GLN A 142 -1.56 10.95 16.14
C GLN A 142 -0.36 11.32 17.03
N LYS A 143 0.75 10.59 16.91
CA LYS A 143 2.01 10.89 17.65
C LYS A 143 2.78 12.05 17.03
N SER A 144 2.50 12.43 15.81
CA SER A 144 3.13 13.56 15.16
C SER A 144 2.51 14.88 15.65
N LYS A 145 3.30 15.95 15.67
CA LYS A 145 2.78 17.29 15.95
C LYS A 145 1.92 17.86 14.81
N TYR A 146 1.78 17.11 13.72
CA TYR A 146 1.12 17.53 12.49
C TYR A 146 -0.29 16.94 12.31
N ALA A 147 -0.79 16.16 13.26
CA ALA A 147 -2.12 15.54 13.14
C ALA A 147 -3.25 16.54 12.86
N ASN A 148 -3.19 17.71 13.50
CA ASN A 148 -4.25 18.73 13.41
C ASN A 148 -4.24 19.54 12.10
N ILE A 149 -3.17 19.48 11.32
CA ILE A 149 -3.07 20.20 10.05
C ILE A 149 -3.48 19.36 8.84
N VAL A 150 -3.56 18.03 8.98
CA VAL A 150 -3.96 17.16 7.89
C VAL A 150 -5.47 17.27 7.66
N LYS A 151 -5.86 17.81 6.51
CA LYS A 151 -7.26 17.97 6.09
C LYS A 151 -7.71 16.91 5.09
N SER A 152 -6.77 16.30 4.39
CA SER A 152 -7.05 15.26 3.39
C SER A 152 -5.99 14.18 3.37
N VAL A 153 -6.37 13.01 2.87
CA VAL A 153 -5.45 11.88 2.66
C VAL A 153 -5.51 11.50 1.18
N VAL A 154 -4.35 11.31 0.60
CA VAL A 154 -4.20 10.80 -0.77
C VAL A 154 -3.43 9.49 -0.70
N ILE A 155 -3.90 8.48 -1.42
CA ILE A 155 -3.28 7.16 -1.47
C ILE A 155 -2.75 6.94 -2.89
N THR A 156 -1.53 6.45 -3.00
CA THR A 156 -0.86 6.15 -4.27
C THR A 156 -0.07 4.84 -4.18
N GLY A 157 0.64 4.50 -5.23
CA GLY A 157 1.42 3.27 -5.34
C GLY A 157 0.63 2.07 -5.82
N GLY A 158 1.32 0.96 -6.05
CA GLY A 158 0.70 -0.28 -6.55
C GLY A 158 -0.35 -0.86 -5.59
N GLY A 159 -0.15 -0.72 -4.28
CA GLY A 159 -1.09 -1.16 -3.26
C GLY A 159 -2.41 -0.37 -3.24
N ALA A 160 -2.40 0.86 -3.73
CA ALA A 160 -3.62 1.68 -3.86
C ALA A 160 -4.65 1.10 -4.84
N GLN A 161 -4.22 0.18 -5.72
CA GLN A 161 -5.10 -0.49 -6.68
C GLN A 161 -5.92 -1.65 -6.08
N LEU A 162 -5.72 -2.00 -4.81
CA LEU A 162 -6.58 -2.98 -4.14
C LEU A 162 -8.03 -2.51 -4.14
N LYS A 163 -8.92 -3.41 -4.55
CA LYS A 163 -10.35 -3.08 -4.65
C LYS A 163 -10.89 -2.61 -3.30
N HIS A 164 -11.64 -1.52 -3.33
CA HIS A 164 -12.31 -0.87 -2.19
C HIS A 164 -11.38 -0.28 -1.12
N LEU A 165 -10.07 -0.14 -1.38
CA LEU A 165 -9.15 0.44 -0.40
C LEU A 165 -9.50 1.91 -0.09
N GLU A 166 -9.84 2.70 -1.10
CA GLU A 166 -10.27 4.10 -0.91
C GLU A 166 -11.48 4.20 0.02
N GLU A 167 -12.44 3.29 -0.16
CA GLU A 167 -13.65 3.25 0.66
C GLU A 167 -13.36 2.83 2.11
N LEU A 168 -12.44 1.89 2.30
CA LEU A 168 -12.00 1.47 3.64
C LEU A 168 -11.29 2.60 4.40
N CYS A 169 -10.70 3.56 3.71
CA CYS A 169 -9.98 4.70 4.29
C CYS A 169 -10.88 5.92 4.59
N ARG A 170 -12.15 5.87 4.26
CA ARG A 170 -13.16 6.91 4.59
C ARG A 170 -13.76 6.71 5.95
#